data_e66b7cc26a8f3c9cba2043b043327a1b
#
_entry.id   e66b7cc26a8f3c9cba2043b043327a1b
#
_cell.length_a   1.000
_cell.length_b   1.000
_cell.length_c   1.000
_cell.angle_alpha   90.00
_cell.angle_beta   90.00
_cell.angle_gamma   90.00
#
_symmetry.space_group_name_H-M   'P 1'
#
loop_
_entity.id
_entity.type
_entity.pdbx_description
1 polymer ?
#
loop_
_entity_poly.entity_id
_entity_poly.type
_entity_poly.pdbx_seq_one_letter_code
_entity_poly.pdbx_strand_id
1 'polypeptide(L)'
;MKDSEKPFLDHLEDLRGVILKCAAAIGAGSILGVMSIGRVMEILRWPLTQAQEGLAQPAPSTLLALQVTDPMTVTLQIGIGAGILLSLPLVLVVLGQYLLPALAVRERGLLLPVFSVGTVLFLGGALFCYFLVLPKALRFFQDFNRWLGLESSWTMTSYTDFALQMLVGFGLSFELPLIMVILARLGILEQKVVSEHRRHAVVALLVLAACVTPTSDPFNLGLMFVPLYALFELGLAGMGWAERHARKQGDSLGRT
;
A
#
# COMPACT_ATOMS: atom_id res chain seq x y z
N MET A 1 9.69 37.06 16.74
CA MET A 1 8.24 37.14 16.60
C MET A 1 7.93 37.66 15.20
N LYS A 2 7.59 36.76 14.30
CA LYS A 2 6.81 36.93 13.07
C LYS A 2 6.73 35.54 12.46
N ASP A 3 5.85 34.70 12.98
CA ASP A 3 5.32 33.57 12.23
C ASP A 3 4.44 34.18 11.16
N SER A 4 5.07 34.45 10.01
CA SER A 4 4.34 34.86 8.82
C SER A 4 3.56 33.61 8.36
N GLU A 5 2.25 33.70 8.40
CA GLU A 5 1.38 32.84 7.59
C GLU A 5 1.97 32.83 6.18
N LYS A 6 2.53 31.70 5.78
CA LYS A 6 3.03 31.55 4.41
C LYS A 6 1.84 31.85 3.49
N PRO A 7 1.96 32.80 2.55
CA PRO A 7 0.85 33.08 1.66
C PRO A 7 0.45 31.78 0.94
N PHE A 8 -0.83 31.60 0.68
CA PHE A 8 -1.41 30.42 0.04
C PHE A 8 -0.65 30.00 -1.23
N LEU A 9 -0.07 30.96 -1.94
CA LEU A 9 0.75 30.74 -3.13
C LEU A 9 2.06 30.00 -2.84
N ASP A 10 2.73 30.27 -1.72
CA ASP A 10 3.98 29.58 -1.33
C ASP A 10 3.68 28.12 -1.01
N HIS A 11 2.50 27.85 -0.40
CA HIS A 11 2.06 26.47 -0.12
C HIS A 11 1.77 25.68 -1.40
N LEU A 12 1.21 26.32 -2.43
CA LEU A 12 1.02 25.71 -3.75
C LEU A 12 2.33 25.42 -4.47
N GLU A 13 3.34 26.31 -4.31
CA GLU A 13 4.66 26.11 -4.89
C GLU A 13 5.42 24.95 -4.21
N ASP A 14 5.34 24.84 -2.89
CA ASP A 14 5.85 23.70 -2.12
C ASP A 14 5.18 22.39 -2.59
N LEU A 15 3.86 22.36 -2.76
CA LEU A 15 3.10 21.21 -3.25
C LEU A 15 3.54 20.78 -4.66
N ARG A 16 3.73 21.76 -5.57
CA ARG A 16 4.25 21.49 -6.91
C ARG A 16 5.62 20.80 -6.84
N GLY A 17 6.50 21.29 -5.97
CA GLY A 17 7.82 20.71 -5.75
C GLY A 17 7.76 19.26 -5.27
N VAL A 18 6.83 18.95 -4.36
CA VAL A 18 6.60 17.60 -3.86
C VAL A 18 6.11 16.68 -4.99
N ILE A 19 5.11 17.09 -5.75
CA ILE A 19 4.56 16.30 -6.87
C ILE A 19 5.66 15.99 -7.88
N LEU A 20 6.49 16.97 -8.25
CA LEU A 20 7.59 16.77 -9.20
C LEU A 20 8.64 15.79 -8.68
N LYS A 21 9.02 15.87 -7.40
CA LYS A 21 9.96 14.93 -6.77
C LYS A 21 9.39 13.52 -6.72
N CYS A 22 8.12 13.35 -6.36
CA CYS A 22 7.45 12.05 -6.37
C CYS A 22 7.37 11.48 -7.79
N ALA A 23 6.99 12.29 -8.77
CA ALA A 23 6.93 11.87 -10.18
C ALA A 23 8.31 11.47 -10.71
N ALA A 24 9.36 12.22 -10.37
CA ALA A 24 10.73 11.89 -10.74
C ALA A 24 11.21 10.58 -10.09
N ALA A 25 10.89 10.35 -8.81
CA ALA A 25 11.21 9.11 -8.11
C ALA A 25 10.50 7.90 -8.75
N ILE A 26 9.20 8.02 -9.03
CA ILE A 26 8.42 6.97 -9.71
C ILE A 26 8.98 6.74 -11.12
N GLY A 27 9.27 7.79 -11.88
CA GLY A 27 9.85 7.69 -13.22
C GLY A 27 11.21 6.98 -13.23
N ALA A 28 12.10 7.32 -12.30
CA ALA A 28 13.38 6.63 -12.15
C ALA A 28 13.20 5.15 -11.77
N GLY A 29 12.29 4.86 -10.83
CA GLY A 29 11.93 3.49 -10.47
C GLY A 29 11.33 2.72 -11.64
N SER A 30 10.50 3.36 -12.47
CA SER A 30 9.91 2.76 -13.67
C SER A 30 10.96 2.38 -14.71
N ILE A 31 11.95 3.25 -14.92
CA ILE A 31 13.07 2.95 -15.84
C ILE A 31 13.85 1.72 -15.33
N LEU A 32 14.14 1.66 -14.02
CA LEU A 32 14.80 0.50 -13.41
C LEU A 32 13.96 -0.76 -13.54
N GLY A 33 12.63 -0.66 -13.36
CA GLY A 33 11.68 -1.77 -13.54
C GLY A 33 11.70 -2.32 -14.96
N VAL A 34 11.68 -1.45 -15.97
CA VAL A 34 11.77 -1.84 -17.39
C VAL A 34 13.12 -2.47 -17.70
N MET A 35 14.22 -1.89 -17.22
CA MET A 35 15.58 -2.45 -17.43
C MET A 35 15.74 -3.83 -16.78
N SER A 36 14.97 -4.11 -15.74
CA SER A 36 15.00 -5.38 -15.00
C SER A 36 13.84 -6.30 -15.35
N ILE A 37 13.13 -6.08 -16.47
CA ILE A 37 11.87 -6.74 -16.79
C ILE A 37 11.93 -8.27 -16.72
N GLY A 38 13.01 -8.88 -17.17
CA GLY A 38 13.20 -10.34 -17.13
C GLY A 38 13.14 -10.89 -15.70
N ARG A 39 13.83 -10.21 -14.75
CA ARG A 39 13.83 -10.60 -13.32
C ARG A 39 12.47 -10.35 -12.67
N VAL A 40 11.84 -9.21 -12.97
CA VAL A 40 10.52 -8.89 -12.43
C VAL A 40 9.47 -9.90 -12.91
N MET A 41 9.52 -10.31 -14.17
CA MET A 41 8.65 -11.34 -14.71
C MET A 41 8.88 -12.71 -14.06
N GLU A 42 10.11 -13.08 -13.79
CA GLU A 42 10.46 -14.31 -13.09
C GLU A 42 9.88 -14.30 -11.66
N ILE A 43 10.06 -13.17 -10.94
CA ILE A 43 9.47 -12.97 -9.62
C ILE A 43 7.95 -13.06 -9.70
N LEU A 44 7.30 -12.36 -10.62
CA LEU A 44 5.84 -12.38 -10.76
C LEU A 44 5.27 -13.76 -11.10
N ARG A 45 6.02 -14.66 -11.72
CA ARG A 45 5.57 -16.04 -12.02
C ARG A 45 5.50 -16.95 -10.79
N TRP A 46 6.26 -16.66 -9.74
CA TRP A 46 6.30 -17.51 -8.55
C TRP A 46 4.93 -17.68 -7.85
N PRO A 47 4.10 -16.64 -7.60
CA PRO A 47 2.78 -16.82 -7.01
C PRO A 47 1.86 -17.70 -7.86
N LEU A 48 2.02 -17.66 -9.19
CA LEU A 48 1.28 -18.48 -10.13
C LEU A 48 1.65 -19.96 -9.99
N THR A 49 2.94 -20.27 -9.90
CA THR A 49 3.42 -21.65 -9.69
C THR A 49 2.99 -22.19 -8.33
N GLN A 50 3.05 -21.36 -7.29
CA GLN A 50 2.59 -21.73 -5.94
C GLN A 50 1.08 -22.02 -5.89
N ALA A 51 0.26 -21.28 -6.63
CA ALA A 51 -1.17 -21.52 -6.71
C ALA A 51 -1.51 -22.91 -7.32
N GLN A 52 -0.59 -23.47 -8.11
CA GLN A 52 -0.77 -24.76 -8.81
C GLN A 52 -0.22 -25.97 -8.04
N GLU A 53 0.58 -25.73 -7.00
CA GLU A 53 1.14 -26.81 -6.19
C GLU A 53 0.04 -27.65 -5.51
N GLY A 54 0.15 -28.96 -5.65
CA GLY A 54 -0.79 -29.92 -5.06
C GLY A 54 -2.09 -30.13 -5.84
N LEU A 55 -2.22 -29.54 -7.03
CA LEU A 55 -3.37 -29.80 -7.91
C LEU A 55 -3.13 -31.10 -8.73
N ALA A 56 -4.13 -31.95 -8.77
CA ALA A 56 -4.08 -33.22 -9.54
C ALA A 56 -3.87 -32.97 -11.05
N GLN A 57 -4.34 -31.87 -11.56
CA GLN A 57 -4.13 -31.41 -12.94
C GLN A 57 -3.78 -29.90 -12.88
N PRO A 58 -2.48 -29.55 -12.84
CA PRO A 58 -2.09 -28.15 -12.90
C PRO A 58 -2.51 -27.54 -14.24
N ALA A 59 -3.15 -26.37 -14.19
CA ALA A 59 -3.41 -25.60 -15.40
C ALA A 59 -2.08 -25.23 -16.07
N PRO A 60 -2.04 -25.00 -17.39
CA PRO A 60 -0.84 -24.54 -18.04
C PRO A 60 -0.29 -23.27 -17.33
N SER A 61 0.92 -23.37 -16.78
CA SER A 61 1.60 -22.20 -16.16
C SER A 61 2.03 -21.16 -17.18
N THR A 62 1.71 -21.39 -18.44
CA THR A 62 2.05 -20.53 -19.57
C THR A 62 1.03 -19.39 -19.65
N LEU A 63 1.49 -18.16 -19.39
CA LEU A 63 0.71 -16.98 -19.63
C LEU A 63 0.57 -16.75 -21.14
N LEU A 64 -0.66 -16.54 -21.61
CA LEU A 64 -0.96 -16.36 -23.02
C LEU A 64 -0.86 -14.88 -23.40
N ALA A 65 -0.20 -14.59 -24.53
CA ALA A 65 -0.32 -13.30 -25.19
C ALA A 65 -1.39 -13.43 -26.29
N LEU A 66 -2.53 -12.75 -26.11
CA LEU A 66 -3.64 -12.82 -27.06
C LEU A 66 -3.56 -11.71 -28.12
N GLN A 67 -2.90 -10.61 -27.80
CA GLN A 67 -2.72 -9.48 -28.70
C GLN A 67 -1.23 -9.27 -29.02
N VAL A 68 -0.93 -8.80 -30.22
CA VAL A 68 0.44 -8.48 -30.65
C VAL A 68 1.07 -7.41 -29.74
N THR A 69 0.26 -6.55 -29.17
CA THR A 69 0.66 -5.43 -28.29
C THR A 69 0.87 -5.84 -26.83
N ASP A 70 0.43 -7.05 -26.41
CA ASP A 70 0.52 -7.51 -25.02
C ASP A 70 1.93 -7.38 -24.40
N PRO A 71 3.01 -7.77 -25.08
CA PRO A 71 4.36 -7.63 -24.49
C PRO A 71 4.73 -6.17 -24.17
N MET A 72 4.31 -5.22 -25.02
CA MET A 72 4.54 -3.79 -24.78
C MET A 72 3.73 -3.27 -23.61
N THR A 73 2.45 -3.65 -23.55
CA THR A 73 1.54 -3.28 -22.45
C THR A 73 2.07 -3.81 -21.12
N VAL A 74 2.46 -5.08 -21.07
CA VAL A 74 3.04 -5.70 -19.86
C VAL A 74 4.34 -5.01 -19.44
N THR A 75 5.18 -4.64 -20.41
CA THR A 75 6.42 -3.89 -20.12
C THR A 75 6.12 -2.56 -19.44
N LEU A 76 5.11 -1.82 -19.91
CA LEU A 76 4.67 -0.57 -19.29
C LEU A 76 4.04 -0.79 -17.91
N GLN A 77 3.18 -1.79 -17.76
CA GLN A 77 2.57 -2.16 -16.48
C GLN A 77 3.64 -2.49 -15.43
N ILE A 78 4.60 -3.35 -15.78
CA ILE A 78 5.71 -3.71 -14.90
C ILE A 78 6.59 -2.49 -14.60
N GLY A 79 6.88 -1.66 -15.59
CA GLY A 79 7.64 -0.43 -15.39
C GLY A 79 6.97 0.47 -14.35
N ILE A 80 5.69 0.78 -14.54
CA ILE A 80 4.93 1.65 -13.62
C ILE A 80 4.78 0.99 -12.24
N GLY A 81 4.38 -0.28 -12.19
CA GLY A 81 4.19 -1.00 -10.92
C GLY A 81 5.48 -1.13 -10.12
N ALA A 82 6.59 -1.52 -10.76
CA ALA A 82 7.91 -1.55 -10.13
C ALA A 82 8.36 -0.14 -9.73
N GLY A 83 8.06 0.86 -10.57
CA GLY A 83 8.33 2.27 -10.26
C GLY A 83 7.70 2.69 -8.96
N ILE A 84 6.41 2.42 -8.76
CA ILE A 84 5.69 2.72 -7.52
C ILE A 84 6.30 1.93 -6.35
N LEU A 85 6.47 0.61 -6.48
CA LEU A 85 6.98 -0.25 -5.42
C LEU A 85 8.38 0.14 -4.95
N LEU A 86 9.28 0.48 -5.88
CA LEU A 86 10.67 0.85 -5.57
C LEU A 86 10.81 2.28 -5.06
N SER A 87 10.00 3.20 -5.58
CA SER A 87 10.09 4.62 -5.23
C SER A 87 9.35 4.98 -3.94
N LEU A 88 8.46 4.12 -3.44
CA LEU A 88 7.61 4.45 -2.29
C LEU A 88 8.39 4.90 -1.05
N PRO A 89 9.52 4.29 -0.65
CA PRO A 89 10.32 4.80 0.45
C PRO A 89 10.72 6.26 0.27
N LEU A 90 11.14 6.65 -0.95
CA LEU A 90 11.48 8.04 -1.27
C LEU A 90 10.24 8.94 -1.27
N VAL A 91 9.12 8.46 -1.81
CA VAL A 91 7.84 9.17 -1.82
C VAL A 91 7.37 9.46 -0.40
N LEU A 92 7.44 8.49 0.51
CA LEU A 92 7.11 8.68 1.92
C LEU A 92 7.99 9.76 2.57
N VAL A 93 9.30 9.75 2.31
CA VAL A 93 10.23 10.78 2.82
C VAL A 93 9.84 12.17 2.29
N VAL A 94 9.57 12.30 0.99
CA VAL A 94 9.20 13.57 0.37
C VAL A 94 7.86 14.09 0.89
N LEU A 95 6.84 13.23 0.99
CA LEU A 95 5.53 13.58 1.55
C LEU A 95 5.64 13.99 3.01
N GLY A 96 6.43 13.27 3.78
CA GLY A 96 6.64 13.61 5.16
C GLY A 96 7.33 14.96 5.35
N GLN A 97 8.37 15.26 4.58
CA GLN A 97 9.03 16.57 4.62
C GLN A 97 8.06 17.71 4.30
N TYR A 98 7.06 17.47 3.46
CA TYR A 98 6.01 18.44 3.15
C TYR A 98 5.02 18.62 4.30
N LEU A 99 4.66 17.55 4.99
CA LEU A 99 3.76 17.59 6.14
C LEU A 99 4.42 18.16 7.40
N LEU A 100 5.76 18.18 7.43
CA LEU A 100 6.59 18.63 8.56
C LEU A 100 6.41 20.06 9.03
N PRO A 101 6.27 21.09 8.16
CA PRO A 101 6.07 22.45 8.62
C PRO A 101 4.82 22.60 9.52
N ALA A 102 3.85 21.67 9.37
CA ALA A 102 2.67 21.59 10.22
C ALA A 102 2.96 20.98 11.60
N LEU A 103 4.13 20.32 11.78
CA LEU A 103 4.55 19.72 13.05
C LEU A 103 5.41 20.70 13.86
N ALA A 104 5.22 20.71 15.18
CA ALA A 104 6.04 21.52 16.08
C ALA A 104 7.54 21.16 15.92
N VAL A 105 8.43 22.17 16.05
CA VAL A 105 9.90 22.03 15.90
C VAL A 105 10.47 20.88 16.74
N ARG A 106 9.82 20.55 17.88
CA ARG A 106 10.18 19.48 18.80
C ARG A 106 9.96 18.08 18.25
N GLU A 107 9.12 17.92 17.23
CA GLU A 107 8.72 16.63 16.65
C GLU A 107 9.52 16.23 15.40
N ARG A 108 10.39 17.12 14.91
CA ARG A 108 11.23 16.85 13.73
C ARG A 108 12.16 15.65 13.89
N GLY A 109 12.55 15.31 15.12
CA GLY A 109 13.34 14.11 15.41
C GLY A 109 12.59 12.79 15.23
N LEU A 110 11.26 12.83 15.13
CA LEU A 110 10.42 11.62 14.93
C LEU A 110 10.27 11.21 13.48
N LEU A 111 10.72 12.03 12.54
CA LEU A 111 10.55 11.79 11.11
C LEU A 111 11.27 10.56 10.62
N LEU A 112 12.57 10.47 10.90
CA LEU A 112 13.36 9.34 10.45
C LEU A 112 12.77 8.01 10.94
N PRO A 113 12.41 7.83 12.23
CA PRO A 113 11.73 6.61 12.68
C PRO A 113 10.35 6.41 12.03
N VAL A 114 9.55 7.45 11.79
CA VAL A 114 8.24 7.34 11.14
C VAL A 114 8.39 6.83 9.71
N PHE A 115 9.33 7.37 8.94
CA PHE A 115 9.59 6.92 7.56
C PHE A 115 10.16 5.52 7.49
N SER A 116 11.05 5.18 8.42
CA SER A 116 11.58 3.82 8.49
C SER A 116 10.47 2.82 8.77
N VAL A 117 9.56 3.14 9.70
CA VAL A 117 8.40 2.30 10.01
C VAL A 117 7.48 2.20 8.80
N GLY A 118 7.14 3.30 8.12
CA GLY A 118 6.32 3.29 6.91
C GLY A 118 6.95 2.42 5.83
N THR A 119 8.22 2.62 5.52
CA THR A 119 8.91 1.77 4.53
C THR A 119 8.83 0.27 4.89
N VAL A 120 9.03 -0.08 6.16
CA VAL A 120 8.93 -1.48 6.63
C VAL A 120 7.49 -1.99 6.53
N LEU A 121 6.49 -1.18 6.88
CA LEU A 121 5.08 -1.57 6.75
C LEU A 121 4.70 -1.79 5.30
N PHE A 122 5.05 -0.86 4.41
CA PHE A 122 4.76 -0.99 2.98
C PHE A 122 5.38 -2.25 2.37
N LEU A 123 6.69 -2.45 2.59
CA LEU A 123 7.37 -3.65 2.11
C LEU A 123 6.77 -4.91 2.73
N GLY A 124 6.45 -4.87 4.02
CA GLY A 124 5.76 -5.96 4.72
C GLY A 124 4.40 -6.28 4.09
N GLY A 125 3.61 -5.26 3.74
CA GLY A 125 2.34 -5.40 3.03
C GLY A 125 2.48 -5.98 1.63
N ALA A 126 3.44 -5.50 0.85
CA ALA A 126 3.73 -6.03 -0.47
C ALA A 126 4.21 -7.50 -0.41
N LEU A 127 5.10 -7.84 0.54
CA LEU A 127 5.56 -9.22 0.76
C LEU A 127 4.44 -10.12 1.27
N PHE A 128 3.60 -9.64 2.19
CA PHE A 128 2.43 -10.37 2.66
C PHE A 128 1.48 -10.70 1.50
N CYS A 129 1.22 -9.71 0.64
CA CYS A 129 0.43 -9.93 -0.57
C CYS A 129 1.09 -10.96 -1.49
N TYR A 130 2.37 -10.80 -1.77
CA TYR A 130 3.11 -11.67 -2.69
C TYR A 130 3.14 -13.13 -2.25
N PHE A 131 3.46 -13.40 -0.98
CA PHE A 131 3.61 -14.77 -0.49
C PHE A 131 2.32 -15.43 -0.03
N LEU A 132 1.32 -14.65 0.40
CA LEU A 132 0.13 -15.22 1.02
C LEU A 132 -1.13 -14.94 0.21
N VAL A 133 -1.38 -13.70 -0.16
CA VAL A 133 -2.66 -13.28 -0.76
C VAL A 133 -2.74 -13.70 -2.22
N LEU A 134 -1.73 -13.37 -3.03
CA LEU A 134 -1.71 -13.69 -4.46
C LEU A 134 -1.87 -15.19 -4.74
N PRO A 135 -1.08 -16.10 -4.13
CA PRO A 135 -1.26 -17.52 -4.38
C PRO A 135 -2.65 -18.04 -4.00
N LYS A 136 -3.22 -17.54 -2.88
CA LYS A 136 -4.56 -17.93 -2.44
C LYS A 136 -5.67 -17.43 -3.35
N ALA A 137 -5.56 -16.16 -3.80
CA ALA A 137 -6.51 -15.57 -4.74
C ALA A 137 -6.50 -16.32 -6.09
N LEU A 138 -5.30 -16.58 -6.62
CA LEU A 138 -5.16 -17.34 -7.88
C LEU A 138 -5.69 -18.74 -7.77
N ARG A 139 -5.41 -19.43 -6.66
CA ARG A 139 -5.94 -20.78 -6.40
C ARG A 139 -7.46 -20.80 -6.32
N PHE A 140 -8.05 -19.81 -5.62
CA PHE A 140 -9.50 -19.69 -5.57
C PHE A 140 -10.12 -19.55 -6.97
N PHE A 141 -9.57 -18.70 -7.84
CA PHE A 141 -10.08 -18.57 -9.21
C PHE A 141 -9.93 -19.86 -10.03
N GLN A 142 -8.84 -20.60 -9.85
CA GLN A 142 -8.67 -21.89 -10.52
C GLN A 142 -9.72 -22.91 -10.05
N ASP A 143 -9.93 -23.01 -8.73
CA ASP A 143 -10.89 -23.95 -8.16
C ASP A 143 -12.32 -23.56 -8.57
N PHE A 144 -12.62 -22.26 -8.63
CA PHE A 144 -13.92 -21.74 -9.07
C PHE A 144 -14.18 -22.03 -10.56
N ASN A 145 -13.17 -21.83 -11.42
CA ASN A 145 -13.28 -22.16 -12.84
C ASN A 145 -13.52 -23.67 -13.04
N ARG A 146 -12.82 -24.53 -12.29
CA ARG A 146 -13.05 -25.98 -12.33
C ARG A 146 -14.47 -26.36 -11.90
N TRP A 147 -14.96 -25.73 -10.85
CA TRP A 147 -16.33 -25.95 -10.40
C TRP A 147 -17.36 -25.61 -11.49
N LEU A 148 -17.07 -24.60 -12.32
CA LEU A 148 -17.89 -24.25 -13.49
C LEU A 148 -17.61 -25.13 -14.72
N GLY A 149 -16.65 -26.05 -14.66
CA GLY A 149 -16.25 -26.87 -15.82
C GLY A 149 -15.42 -26.12 -16.85
N LEU A 150 -14.79 -24.99 -16.47
CA LEU A 150 -13.98 -24.15 -17.34
C LEU A 150 -12.48 -24.44 -17.15
N GLU A 151 -11.71 -24.35 -18.23
CA GLU A 151 -10.25 -24.36 -18.18
C GLU A 151 -9.71 -22.97 -17.82
N SER A 152 -8.77 -22.94 -16.86
CA SER A 152 -8.14 -21.67 -16.45
C SER A 152 -6.95 -21.35 -17.35
N SER A 153 -7.13 -20.39 -18.25
CA SER A 153 -6.04 -19.81 -19.05
C SER A 153 -6.00 -18.31 -18.80
N TRP A 154 -4.87 -17.81 -18.31
CA TRP A 154 -4.71 -16.37 -18.03
C TRP A 154 -3.85 -15.71 -19.09
N THR A 155 -4.26 -14.49 -19.46
CA THR A 155 -3.43 -13.65 -20.31
C THR A 155 -2.33 -13.01 -19.49
N MET A 156 -1.19 -12.77 -20.13
CA MET A 156 -0.04 -12.11 -19.51
C MET A 156 -0.42 -10.74 -18.96
N THR A 157 -1.19 -9.97 -19.74
CA THR A 157 -1.65 -8.62 -19.40
C THR A 157 -2.56 -8.62 -18.16
N SER A 158 -3.60 -9.48 -18.17
CA SER A 158 -4.57 -9.54 -17.05
C SER A 158 -3.93 -10.02 -15.76
N TYR A 159 -3.03 -11.02 -15.85
CA TYR A 159 -2.29 -11.50 -14.68
C TYR A 159 -1.39 -10.43 -14.08
N THR A 160 -0.61 -9.75 -14.95
CA THR A 160 0.33 -8.72 -14.50
C THR A 160 -0.40 -7.56 -13.86
N ASP A 161 -1.50 -7.10 -14.47
CA ASP A 161 -2.35 -6.03 -13.94
C ASP A 161 -2.90 -6.40 -12.56
N PHE A 162 -3.51 -7.58 -12.44
CA PHE A 162 -4.02 -8.11 -11.18
C PHE A 162 -2.93 -8.16 -10.10
N ALA A 163 -1.78 -8.76 -10.41
CA ALA A 163 -0.70 -8.95 -9.45
C ALA A 163 -0.11 -7.60 -8.98
N LEU A 164 0.17 -6.67 -9.90
CA LEU A 164 0.73 -5.37 -9.56
C LEU A 164 -0.25 -4.52 -8.76
N GLN A 165 -1.52 -4.49 -9.15
CA GLN A 165 -2.55 -3.74 -8.42
C GLN A 165 -2.72 -4.28 -7.00
N MET A 166 -2.74 -5.59 -6.82
CA MET A 166 -2.78 -6.22 -5.49
C MET A 166 -1.53 -5.89 -4.66
N LEU A 167 -0.32 -5.99 -5.23
CA LEU A 167 0.93 -5.68 -4.51
C LEU A 167 0.98 -4.23 -4.04
N VAL A 168 0.68 -3.28 -4.93
CA VAL A 168 0.65 -1.86 -4.60
C VAL A 168 -0.44 -1.56 -3.59
N GLY A 169 -1.63 -2.12 -3.81
CA GLY A 169 -2.79 -1.90 -2.95
C GLY A 169 -2.57 -2.39 -1.52
N PHE A 170 -2.03 -3.61 -1.35
CA PHE A 170 -1.67 -4.12 -0.02
C PHE A 170 -0.54 -3.32 0.62
N GLY A 171 0.50 -2.97 -0.15
CA GLY A 171 1.58 -2.12 0.34
C GLY A 171 1.05 -0.81 0.91
N LEU A 172 0.23 -0.08 0.16
CA LEU A 172 -0.39 1.17 0.61
C LEU A 172 -1.35 0.97 1.79
N SER A 173 -2.09 -0.13 1.80
CA SER A 173 -3.02 -0.44 2.90
C SER A 173 -2.32 -0.69 4.23
N PHE A 174 -1.10 -1.20 4.20
CA PHE A 174 -0.28 -1.40 5.39
C PHE A 174 0.22 -0.09 6.02
N GLU A 175 0.15 1.04 5.30
CA GLU A 175 0.41 2.37 5.86
C GLU A 175 -0.72 2.87 6.78
N LEU A 176 -1.91 2.24 6.76
CA LEU A 176 -3.07 2.66 7.53
C LEU A 176 -2.78 2.82 9.04
N PRO A 177 -2.12 1.87 9.74
CA PRO A 177 -1.80 2.04 11.15
C PRO A 177 -0.89 3.24 11.42
N LEU A 178 0.09 3.48 10.55
CA LEU A 178 1.01 4.60 10.68
C LEU A 178 0.29 5.94 10.49
N ILE A 179 -0.57 6.04 9.48
CA ILE A 179 -1.39 7.23 9.23
C ILE A 179 -2.28 7.54 10.43
N MET A 180 -2.93 6.52 11.00
CA MET A 180 -3.78 6.67 12.19
C MET A 180 -2.98 7.22 13.39
N VAL A 181 -1.79 6.67 13.66
CA VAL A 181 -0.92 7.13 14.76
C VAL A 181 -0.42 8.57 14.53
N ILE A 182 -0.09 8.94 13.29
CA ILE A 182 0.32 10.31 12.95
C ILE A 182 -0.85 11.28 13.19
N LEU A 183 -2.06 10.97 12.71
CA LEU A 183 -3.24 11.81 12.90
C LEU A 183 -3.60 11.98 14.38
N ALA A 184 -3.40 10.94 15.19
CA ALA A 184 -3.60 11.00 16.62
C ALA A 184 -2.57 11.93 17.30
N ARG A 185 -1.31 11.86 16.91
CA ARG A 185 -0.25 12.75 17.43
C ARG A 185 -0.46 14.21 17.07
N LEU A 186 -1.02 14.47 15.89
CA LEU A 186 -1.39 15.82 15.45
C LEU A 186 -2.65 16.36 16.15
N GLY A 187 -3.32 15.55 16.97
CA GLY A 187 -4.57 15.92 17.63
C GLY A 187 -5.77 16.05 16.68
N ILE A 188 -5.62 15.58 15.41
CA ILE A 188 -6.68 15.61 14.40
C ILE A 188 -7.69 14.49 14.65
N LEU A 189 -7.21 13.33 15.14
CA LEU A 189 -8.02 12.15 15.36
C LEU A 189 -7.76 11.59 16.75
N GLU A 190 -8.80 11.48 17.57
CA GLU A 190 -8.72 10.89 18.90
C GLU A 190 -9.07 9.41 18.88
N GLN A 191 -8.31 8.58 19.62
CA GLN A 191 -8.57 7.14 19.75
C GLN A 191 -10.03 6.87 20.18
N LYS A 192 -10.57 7.66 21.10
CA LYS A 192 -11.92 7.51 21.62
C LYS A 192 -12.97 7.67 20.52
N VAL A 193 -12.85 8.71 19.71
CA VAL A 193 -13.76 8.99 18.58
C VAL A 193 -13.78 7.84 17.58
N VAL A 194 -12.60 7.35 17.19
CA VAL A 194 -12.47 6.22 16.25
C VAL A 194 -13.05 4.94 16.85
N SER A 195 -12.79 4.69 18.14
CA SER A 195 -13.29 3.51 18.84
C SER A 195 -14.81 3.50 18.96
N GLU A 196 -15.45 4.64 19.19
CA GLU A 196 -16.91 4.78 19.25
C GLU A 196 -17.57 4.60 17.88
N HIS A 197 -16.84 4.94 16.79
CA HIS A 197 -17.34 4.88 15.41
C HIS A 197 -16.85 3.67 14.61
N ARG A 198 -16.50 2.57 15.27
CA ARG A 198 -16.01 1.33 14.60
C ARG A 198 -16.90 0.84 13.46
N ARG A 199 -18.23 1.00 13.57
CA ARG A 199 -19.19 0.59 12.53
C ARG A 199 -18.93 1.36 11.22
N HIS A 200 -18.65 2.66 11.32
CA HIS A 200 -18.34 3.48 10.16
C HIS A 200 -16.95 3.14 9.60
N ALA A 201 -15.98 2.84 10.47
CA ALA A 201 -14.65 2.39 10.06
C ALA A 201 -14.74 1.07 9.25
N VAL A 202 -15.56 0.11 9.68
CA VAL A 202 -15.78 -1.14 8.91
C VAL A 202 -16.29 -0.85 7.51
N VAL A 203 -17.27 0.04 7.37
CA VAL A 203 -17.80 0.42 6.05
C VAL A 203 -16.74 1.12 5.21
N ALA A 204 -15.97 2.05 5.80
CA ALA A 204 -14.88 2.74 5.12
C ALA A 204 -13.79 1.76 4.65
N LEU A 205 -13.44 0.77 5.48
CA LEU A 205 -12.47 -0.27 5.14
C LEU A 205 -12.99 -1.21 4.03
N LEU A 206 -14.28 -1.53 4.02
CA LEU A 206 -14.90 -2.29 2.92
C LEU A 206 -14.85 -1.51 1.60
N VAL A 207 -15.16 -0.20 1.64
CA VAL A 207 -15.03 0.66 0.46
C VAL A 207 -13.58 0.75 0.01
N LEU A 208 -12.64 0.93 0.94
CA LEU A 208 -11.21 0.95 0.62
C LEU A 208 -10.77 -0.38 -0.01
N ALA A 209 -11.16 -1.52 0.58
CA ALA A 209 -10.89 -2.84 0.02
C ALA A 209 -11.44 -2.98 -1.41
N ALA A 210 -12.68 -2.54 -1.65
CA ALA A 210 -13.30 -2.57 -2.98
C ALA A 210 -12.59 -1.67 -4.00
N CYS A 211 -12.03 -0.53 -3.58
CA CYS A 211 -11.25 0.34 -4.46
C CYS A 211 -9.87 -0.23 -4.81
N VAL A 212 -9.27 -0.98 -3.88
CA VAL A 212 -7.91 -1.53 -4.03
C VAL A 212 -7.95 -2.87 -4.78
N THR A 213 -8.99 -3.69 -4.58
CA THR A 213 -9.10 -4.98 -5.29
C THR A 213 -9.43 -4.74 -6.77
N PRO A 214 -8.68 -5.37 -7.70
CA PRO A 214 -8.93 -5.23 -9.15
C PRO A 214 -10.21 -5.93 -9.60
N THR A 215 -10.76 -6.80 -8.76
CA THR A 215 -11.95 -7.60 -9.05
C THR A 215 -13.05 -7.29 -8.05
N SER A 216 -14.28 -7.20 -8.52
CA SER A 216 -15.46 -6.92 -7.68
C SER A 216 -16.06 -8.20 -7.08
N ASP A 217 -15.26 -9.26 -6.90
CA ASP A 217 -15.73 -10.51 -6.32
C ASP A 217 -15.68 -10.51 -4.79
N PRO A 218 -16.65 -11.15 -4.11
CA PRO A 218 -16.73 -11.16 -2.65
C PRO A 218 -15.57 -11.87 -1.96
N PHE A 219 -14.90 -12.80 -2.64
CA PHE A 219 -13.79 -13.56 -2.06
C PHE A 219 -12.54 -12.68 -1.93
N ASN A 220 -12.11 -12.01 -3.00
CA ASN A 220 -10.98 -11.08 -2.94
C ASN A 220 -11.27 -9.88 -2.04
N LEU A 221 -12.52 -9.39 -2.04
CA LEU A 221 -12.94 -8.36 -1.12
C LEU A 221 -12.76 -8.81 0.35
N GLY A 222 -13.19 -10.03 0.70
CA GLY A 222 -13.00 -10.60 2.03
C GLY A 222 -11.52 -10.84 2.35
N LEU A 223 -10.75 -11.35 1.38
CA LEU A 223 -9.32 -11.62 1.51
C LEU A 223 -8.52 -10.33 1.77
N MET A 224 -8.96 -9.21 1.22
CA MET A 224 -8.38 -7.88 1.47
C MET A 224 -8.90 -7.27 2.77
N PHE A 225 -10.20 -7.39 3.04
CA PHE A 225 -10.83 -6.76 4.20
C PHE A 225 -10.30 -7.29 5.54
N VAL A 226 -10.08 -8.61 5.66
CA VAL A 226 -9.62 -9.23 6.91
C VAL A 226 -8.28 -8.66 7.39
N PRO A 227 -7.22 -8.62 6.56
CA PRO A 227 -5.96 -7.97 6.95
C PRO A 227 -6.12 -6.47 7.21
N LEU A 228 -6.92 -5.75 6.40
CA LEU A 228 -7.19 -4.34 6.59
C LEU A 228 -7.83 -4.05 7.95
N TYR A 229 -8.80 -4.86 8.36
CA TYR A 229 -9.44 -4.72 9.66
C TYR A 229 -8.45 -5.00 10.80
N ALA A 230 -7.58 -6.01 10.65
CA ALA A 230 -6.52 -6.27 11.62
C ALA A 230 -5.54 -5.09 11.74
N LEU A 231 -5.14 -4.49 10.61
CA LEU A 231 -4.31 -3.29 10.56
C LEU A 231 -4.99 -2.09 11.22
N PHE A 232 -6.27 -1.91 11.00
CA PHE A 232 -7.07 -0.88 11.67
C PHE A 232 -7.04 -1.04 13.21
N GLU A 233 -7.24 -2.26 13.73
CA GLU A 233 -7.18 -2.51 15.18
C GLU A 233 -5.75 -2.28 15.73
N LEU A 234 -4.72 -2.64 14.97
CA LEU A 234 -3.32 -2.31 15.32
C LEU A 234 -3.09 -0.79 15.33
N GLY A 235 -3.64 -0.08 14.36
CA GLY A 235 -3.59 1.39 14.30
C GLY A 235 -4.28 2.01 15.52
N LEU A 236 -5.46 1.51 15.89
CA LEU A 236 -6.20 1.98 17.05
C LEU A 236 -5.44 1.74 18.37
N ALA A 237 -4.78 0.60 18.51
CA ALA A 237 -3.90 0.33 19.65
C ALA A 237 -2.69 1.28 19.68
N GLY A 238 -2.08 1.54 18.51
CA GLY A 238 -0.97 2.49 18.35
C GLY A 238 -1.34 3.93 18.71
N MET A 239 -2.56 4.39 18.34
CA MET A 239 -3.09 5.70 18.72
C MET A 239 -3.14 5.84 20.25
N GLY A 240 -3.71 4.84 20.94
CA GLY A 240 -3.83 4.87 22.41
C GLY A 240 -2.46 4.87 23.11
N TRP A 241 -1.48 4.19 22.56
CA TRP A 241 -0.11 4.24 23.06
C TRP A 241 0.51 5.64 22.87
N ALA A 242 0.33 6.24 21.68
CA ALA A 242 0.84 7.57 21.36
C ALA A 242 0.23 8.67 22.24
N GLU A 243 -1.09 8.65 22.47
CA GLU A 243 -1.78 9.61 23.34
C GLU A 243 -1.34 9.52 24.81
N ARG A 244 -1.15 8.28 25.33
CA ARG A 244 -0.67 8.07 26.71
C ARG A 244 0.73 8.63 26.93
N HIS A 245 1.61 8.50 25.93
CA HIS A 245 2.98 9.03 26.01
C HIS A 245 3.00 10.56 25.93
N ALA A 246 2.15 11.17 25.09
CA ALA A 246 2.03 12.62 25.00
C ALA A 246 1.54 13.23 26.34
N ARG A 247 0.56 12.62 26.98
CA ARG A 247 0.05 13.08 28.31
C ARG A 247 1.12 13.00 29.40
N LYS A 248 1.89 11.90 29.45
CA LYS A 248 2.98 11.75 30.44
C LYS A 248 4.08 12.79 30.29
N GLN A 249 4.40 13.20 29.08
CA GLN A 249 5.38 14.26 28.82
C GLN A 249 4.86 15.64 29.19
N GLY A 250 3.57 15.93 29.01
CA GLY A 250 2.92 17.15 29.46
C GLY A 250 2.93 17.31 30.98
N ASP A 251 2.59 16.23 31.70
CA ASP A 251 2.57 16.23 33.18
C ASP A 251 3.97 16.37 33.82
N SER A 252 5.01 15.91 33.15
CA SER A 252 6.40 16.05 33.65
C SER A 252 6.92 17.49 33.53
N LEU A 253 6.44 18.27 32.56
CA LEU A 253 6.81 19.66 32.32
C LEU A 253 6.01 20.66 33.16
N GLY A 254 4.83 20.30 33.63
CA GLY A 254 4.00 21.13 34.52
C GLY A 254 4.37 21.03 36.00
N ARG A 255 5.35 20.18 36.37
CA ARG A 255 5.84 19.98 37.73
C ARG A 255 7.21 20.62 38.03
N THR A 256 7.79 21.33 37.08
CA THR A 256 9.00 22.15 37.26
C THR A 256 8.66 23.62 37.17
#